data_a1b72a69387553738cd169fcbb8c282c
#
_entry.id   a1b72a69387553738cd169fcbb8c282c
#
_cell.length_a   1.000
_cell.length_b   1.000
_cell.length_c   1.000
_cell.angle_alpha   90.00
_cell.angle_beta   90.00
_cell.angle_gamma   90.00
#
_symmetry.space_group_name_H-M   'P 1'
#
loop_
_entity.id
_entity.type
_entity.pdbx_description
1 polymer ?
#
loop_
_entity_poly.entity_id
_entity_poly.type
_entity_poly.pdbx_seq_one_letter_code
_entity_poly.pdbx_strand_id
1 'polypeptide(L)'
;RQVHLDGIGFFRPNLVSTEPVTEKTKRKNTKVRLKGIVYRPDRLLMDEVGKVKVQRTRFSFHSSKLTDEEIDALLTEFFTTHDFVQRKSFQLLCSMTQSTASRHLHRLCEEGKLKNVGLPKQPVYKPINGYYVVNE
;
A
#
# COMPACT_ATOMS: atom_id res chain seq x y z
N ARG A 1 17.17 17.84 -26.56
CA ARG A 1 16.46 19.01 -26.01
C ARG A 1 15.99 18.73 -24.59
N GLN A 2 15.95 19.76 -23.79
CA GLN A 2 15.47 19.76 -22.42
C GLN A 2 14.24 20.67 -22.36
N VAL A 3 13.20 20.28 -21.63
CA VAL A 3 12.00 21.08 -21.39
C VAL A 3 12.07 21.61 -19.98
N HIS A 4 11.93 22.90 -19.80
CA HIS A 4 11.82 23.56 -18.50
C HIS A 4 10.37 23.97 -18.28
N LEU A 5 9.83 23.61 -17.11
CA LEU A 5 8.55 24.07 -16.60
C LEU A 5 8.82 24.92 -15.36
N ASP A 6 8.56 26.23 -15.49
CA ASP A 6 8.83 27.17 -14.41
C ASP A 6 8.13 26.77 -13.11
N GLY A 7 8.88 26.82 -12.02
CA GLY A 7 8.40 26.43 -10.69
C GLY A 7 8.30 24.92 -10.46
N ILE A 8 8.52 24.09 -11.48
CA ILE A 8 8.47 22.63 -11.37
C ILE A 8 9.86 22.03 -11.56
N GLY A 9 10.49 22.31 -12.73
CA GLY A 9 11.82 21.80 -13.00
C GLY A 9 12.07 21.45 -14.47
N PHE A 10 13.14 20.72 -14.66
CA PHE A 10 13.66 20.34 -15.96
C PHE A 10 13.39 18.87 -16.27
N PHE A 11 12.94 18.63 -17.49
CA PHE A 11 12.72 17.29 -18.03
C PHE A 11 13.62 17.08 -19.25
N ARG A 12 14.37 16.01 -19.27
CA ARG A 12 15.19 15.64 -20.41
C ARG A 12 15.00 14.17 -20.77
N PRO A 13 15.00 13.83 -22.07
CA PRO A 13 14.99 12.43 -22.47
C PRO A 13 16.32 11.76 -22.08
N ASN A 14 16.23 10.58 -21.52
CA ASN A 14 17.37 9.69 -21.31
C ASN A 14 17.43 8.72 -22.48
N LEU A 15 18.43 8.90 -23.31
CA LEU A 15 18.63 8.12 -24.53
C LEU A 15 19.74 7.10 -24.32
N VAL A 16 19.54 5.92 -24.83
CA VAL A 16 20.53 4.82 -24.81
C VAL A 16 20.74 4.31 -26.21
N SER A 17 22.01 4.12 -26.57
CA SER A 17 22.37 3.42 -27.80
C SER A 17 22.15 1.92 -27.62
N THR A 18 21.51 1.30 -28.59
CA THR A 18 21.27 -0.16 -28.60
C THR A 18 22.50 -0.96 -28.97
N GLU A 19 23.48 -0.30 -29.58
CA GLU A 19 24.72 -0.94 -30.02
C GLU A 19 25.95 -0.28 -29.36
N PRO A 20 26.97 -1.04 -28.97
CA PRO A 20 28.20 -0.48 -28.47
C PRO A 20 28.86 0.37 -29.57
N VAL A 21 29.16 1.65 -29.23
CA VAL A 21 29.86 2.55 -30.14
C VAL A 21 31.32 2.08 -30.22
N THR A 22 31.69 1.42 -31.31
CA THR A 22 33.06 1.09 -31.63
C THR A 22 33.61 2.15 -32.64
N GLU A 23 34.94 2.32 -32.68
CA GLU A 23 35.59 3.27 -33.60
C GLU A 23 35.20 3.07 -35.09
N LYS A 24 34.77 1.87 -35.44
CA LYS A 24 34.32 1.52 -36.80
C LYS A 24 32.82 1.79 -37.04
N THR A 25 32.07 2.19 -36.04
CA THR A 25 30.64 2.44 -36.18
C THR A 25 30.39 3.75 -36.89
N LYS A 26 29.94 3.66 -38.15
CA LYS A 26 29.53 4.85 -38.91
C LYS A 26 28.35 5.50 -38.20
N ARG A 27 28.47 6.77 -37.83
CA ARG A 27 27.46 7.56 -37.04
C ARG A 27 26.01 7.49 -37.57
N LYS A 28 25.81 7.10 -38.81
CA LYS A 28 24.49 7.04 -39.47
C LYS A 28 23.60 5.87 -39.05
N ASN A 29 24.14 4.84 -38.40
CA ASN A 29 23.39 3.59 -38.08
C ASN A 29 23.22 3.35 -36.60
N THR A 30 23.54 4.31 -35.73
CA THR A 30 23.35 4.15 -34.29
C THR A 30 21.86 4.24 -33.94
N LYS A 31 21.25 3.14 -33.61
CA LYS A 31 19.87 3.09 -33.14
C LYS A 31 19.81 3.64 -31.71
N VAL A 32 19.20 4.80 -31.57
CA VAL A 32 18.98 5.46 -30.28
C VAL A 32 17.58 5.13 -29.81
N ARG A 33 17.47 4.62 -28.60
CA ARG A 33 16.21 4.31 -27.93
C ARG A 33 15.99 5.24 -26.75
N LEU A 34 14.75 5.67 -26.56
CA LEU A 34 14.36 6.38 -25.36
C LEU A 34 14.30 5.37 -24.19
N LYS A 35 15.14 5.55 -23.19
CA LYS A 35 15.13 4.76 -21.95
C LYS A 35 14.10 5.28 -20.95
N GLY A 36 13.88 6.58 -20.92
CA GLY A 36 12.96 7.23 -20.00
C GLY A 36 13.14 8.74 -20.01
N ILE A 37 12.51 9.39 -19.06
CA ILE A 37 12.64 10.84 -18.84
C ILE A 37 13.33 11.04 -17.49
N VAL A 38 14.36 11.88 -17.47
CA VAL A 38 15.03 12.34 -16.25
C VAL A 38 14.41 13.67 -15.85
N TYR A 39 13.92 13.72 -14.62
CA TYR A 39 13.39 14.91 -13.99
C TYR A 39 14.41 15.50 -13.01
N ARG A 40 14.57 16.81 -13.05
CA ARG A 40 15.37 17.58 -12.10
C ARG A 40 14.51 18.74 -11.57
N PRO A 41 14.14 18.75 -10.29
CA PRO A 41 13.30 19.80 -9.73
C PRO A 41 13.98 21.15 -9.73
N ASP A 42 13.19 22.22 -9.81
CA ASP A 42 13.68 23.57 -9.61
C ASP A 42 14.06 23.80 -8.15
N ARG A 43 15.06 24.65 -7.94
CA ARG A 43 15.54 24.99 -6.60
C ARG A 43 14.45 25.61 -5.74
N LEU A 44 13.63 26.47 -6.32
CA LEU A 44 12.49 27.08 -5.61
C LEU A 44 11.50 26.04 -5.10
N LEU A 45 11.16 25.05 -5.93
CA LEU A 45 10.30 23.94 -5.53
C LEU A 45 10.90 23.13 -4.38
N MET A 46 12.22 22.85 -4.44
CA MET A 46 12.92 22.12 -3.39
C MET A 46 12.94 22.90 -2.08
N ASP A 47 13.14 24.21 -2.14
CA ASP A 47 13.15 25.08 -0.96
C ASP A 47 11.75 25.18 -0.34
N GLU A 48 10.69 25.26 -1.14
CA GLU A 48 9.32 25.26 -0.66
C GLU A 48 8.90 23.93 -0.02
N VAL A 49 9.20 22.81 -0.69
CA VAL A 49 8.92 21.48 -0.15
C VAL A 49 9.73 21.22 1.13
N GLY A 50 10.98 21.73 1.20
CA GLY A 50 11.81 21.61 2.39
C GLY A 50 11.26 22.37 3.62
N LYS A 51 10.45 23.39 3.41
CA LYS A 51 9.76 24.14 4.50
C LYS A 51 8.55 23.40 5.05
N VAL A 52 7.99 22.46 4.31
CA VAL A 52 6.83 21.68 4.73
C VAL A 52 7.24 20.72 5.85
N LYS A 53 6.70 20.96 7.04
CA LYS A 53 6.89 20.03 8.17
C LYS A 53 6.12 18.73 7.88
N VAL A 54 6.85 17.68 7.53
CA VAL A 54 6.26 16.36 7.40
C VAL A 54 5.88 15.86 8.79
N GLN A 55 4.57 15.81 9.06
CA GLN A 55 4.08 15.18 10.28
C GLN A 55 3.95 13.69 10.03
N ARG A 56 4.60 12.88 10.87
CA ARG A 56 4.33 11.44 10.90
C ARG A 56 2.86 11.26 11.30
N THR A 57 2.08 10.62 10.46
CA THR A 57 0.78 10.10 10.86
C THR A 57 1.02 9.21 12.09
N ARG A 58 0.37 9.55 13.20
CA ARG A 58 0.51 8.82 14.49
C ARG A 58 -0.11 7.42 14.46
N PHE A 59 -0.51 6.91 13.31
CA PHE A 59 -0.94 5.53 13.14
C PHE A 59 0.28 4.61 13.06
N SER A 60 0.96 4.43 14.16
CA SER A 60 1.87 3.32 14.30
C SER A 60 1.06 2.11 14.74
N PHE A 61 0.88 1.17 13.84
CA PHE A 61 0.30 -0.12 14.20
C PHE A 61 1.36 -0.87 15.03
N HIS A 62 1.16 -0.92 16.33
CA HIS A 62 1.90 -1.80 17.21
C HIS A 62 1.14 -3.13 17.29
N SER A 63 1.85 -4.23 17.56
CA SER A 63 1.18 -5.46 17.93
C SER A 63 0.41 -5.20 19.23
N SER A 64 -0.90 -5.00 19.12
CA SER A 64 -1.75 -4.84 20.28
C SER A 64 -1.75 -6.16 21.04
N LYS A 65 -1.65 -6.08 22.36
CA LYS A 65 -1.81 -7.24 23.25
C LYS A 65 -3.28 -7.47 23.60
N LEU A 66 -4.17 -7.35 22.61
CA LEU A 66 -5.59 -7.63 22.80
C LEU A 66 -5.78 -9.11 23.11
N THR A 67 -6.62 -9.40 24.09
CA THR A 67 -7.06 -10.75 24.39
C THR A 67 -8.06 -11.23 23.34
N ASP A 68 -8.23 -12.54 23.22
CA ASP A 68 -9.19 -13.11 22.27
C ASP A 68 -10.63 -12.66 22.56
N GLU A 69 -10.97 -12.48 23.85
CA GLU A 69 -12.27 -11.96 24.29
C GLU A 69 -12.51 -10.51 23.84
N GLU A 70 -11.50 -9.67 23.92
CA GLU A 70 -11.56 -8.28 23.45
C GLU A 70 -11.72 -8.21 21.94
N ILE A 71 -11.03 -9.08 21.20
CA ILE A 71 -11.16 -9.18 19.74
C ILE A 71 -12.59 -9.65 19.38
N ASP A 72 -13.12 -10.63 20.06
CA ASP A 72 -14.48 -11.12 19.83
C ASP A 72 -15.53 -10.04 20.14
N ALA A 73 -15.34 -9.24 21.18
CA ALA A 73 -16.21 -8.12 21.52
C ALA A 73 -16.17 -7.02 20.42
N LEU A 74 -14.98 -6.65 19.96
CA LEU A 74 -14.81 -5.68 18.87
C LEU A 74 -15.42 -6.16 17.55
N LEU A 75 -15.29 -7.43 17.23
CA LEU A 75 -15.91 -8.03 16.04
C LEU A 75 -17.43 -8.08 16.15
N THR A 76 -17.96 -8.38 17.33
CA THR A 76 -19.41 -8.38 17.58
C THR A 76 -19.97 -6.97 17.33
N GLU A 77 -19.35 -5.94 17.88
CA GLU A 77 -19.75 -4.55 17.64
C GLU A 77 -19.62 -4.18 16.16
N PHE A 78 -18.52 -4.56 15.50
CA PHE A 78 -18.30 -4.28 14.10
C PHE A 78 -19.34 -4.91 13.19
N PHE A 79 -19.74 -6.15 13.45
CA PHE A 79 -20.74 -6.87 12.65
C PHE A 79 -22.18 -6.41 12.90
N THR A 80 -22.44 -5.52 13.87
CA THR A 80 -23.75 -4.85 13.98
C THR A 80 -24.02 -3.90 12.82
N THR A 81 -22.95 -3.32 12.25
CA THR A 81 -23.03 -2.31 11.18
C THR A 81 -22.48 -2.80 9.86
N HIS A 82 -21.74 -3.90 9.84
CA HIS A 82 -21.05 -4.43 8.65
C HIS A 82 -21.32 -5.93 8.49
N ASP A 83 -21.56 -6.36 7.26
CA ASP A 83 -21.83 -7.78 6.95
C ASP A 83 -20.56 -8.60 6.77
N PHE A 84 -19.42 -7.96 6.58
CA PHE A 84 -18.13 -8.62 6.36
C PHE A 84 -16.97 -7.77 6.87
N VAL A 85 -15.86 -8.43 7.15
CA VAL A 85 -14.60 -7.78 7.53
C VAL A 85 -13.49 -8.11 6.55
N GLN A 86 -12.72 -7.11 6.17
CA GLN A 86 -11.49 -7.27 5.40
C GLN A 86 -10.28 -7.19 6.34
N ARG A 87 -9.15 -7.75 5.92
CA ARG A 87 -7.91 -7.69 6.69
C ARG A 87 -7.54 -6.26 7.11
N LYS A 88 -7.70 -5.29 6.21
CA LYS A 88 -7.40 -3.88 6.49
C LYS A 88 -8.34 -3.28 7.55
N SER A 89 -9.63 -3.58 7.46
CA SER A 89 -10.63 -3.13 8.43
C SER A 89 -10.39 -3.76 9.80
N PHE A 90 -10.07 -5.05 9.85
CA PHE A 90 -9.71 -5.75 11.08
C PHE A 90 -8.42 -5.20 11.71
N GLN A 91 -7.42 -4.89 10.88
CA GLN A 91 -6.18 -4.27 11.32
C GLN A 91 -6.42 -2.91 11.99
N LEU A 92 -7.29 -2.08 11.40
CA LEU A 92 -7.67 -0.78 11.96
C LEU A 92 -8.49 -0.93 13.24
N LEU A 93 -9.46 -1.84 13.24
CA LEU A 93 -10.34 -2.11 14.39
C LEU A 93 -9.54 -2.53 15.63
N CYS A 94 -8.58 -3.41 15.47
CA CYS A 94 -7.77 -3.94 16.56
C CYS A 94 -6.42 -3.21 16.74
N SER A 95 -6.12 -2.18 15.95
CA SER A 95 -4.87 -1.41 15.98
C SER A 95 -3.61 -2.29 15.96
N MET A 96 -3.61 -3.33 15.14
CA MET A 96 -2.51 -4.30 15.06
C MET A 96 -1.78 -4.24 13.71
N THR A 97 -0.62 -4.87 13.63
CA THR A 97 0.15 -4.98 12.39
C THR A 97 -0.55 -5.91 11.39
N GLN A 98 -0.25 -5.73 10.11
CA GLN A 98 -0.82 -6.56 9.04
C GLN A 98 -0.57 -8.06 9.24
N SER A 99 0.63 -8.43 9.67
CA SER A 99 1.01 -9.82 9.91
C SER A 99 0.23 -10.44 11.07
N THR A 100 0.06 -9.67 12.15
CA THR A 100 -0.70 -10.08 13.33
C THR A 100 -2.18 -10.22 12.98
N ALA A 101 -2.75 -9.25 12.27
CA ALA A 101 -4.14 -9.31 11.80
C ALA A 101 -4.40 -10.54 10.92
N SER A 102 -3.49 -10.85 10.00
CA SER A 102 -3.61 -12.04 9.15
C SER A 102 -3.61 -13.34 9.96
N ARG A 103 -2.74 -13.45 10.97
CA ARG A 103 -2.70 -14.64 11.85
C ARG A 103 -3.99 -14.81 12.65
N HIS A 104 -4.50 -13.72 13.21
CA HIS A 104 -5.77 -13.77 13.97
C HIS A 104 -6.94 -14.15 13.08
N LEU A 105 -7.06 -13.55 11.89
CA LEU A 105 -8.12 -13.90 10.94
C LEU A 105 -8.04 -15.37 10.51
N HIS A 106 -6.82 -15.88 10.27
CA HIS A 106 -6.62 -17.28 9.92
C HIS A 106 -7.05 -18.22 11.04
N ARG A 107 -6.62 -17.92 12.28
CA ARG A 107 -7.03 -18.67 13.46
C ARG A 107 -8.55 -18.65 13.67
N LEU A 108 -9.21 -17.50 13.54
CA LEU A 108 -10.67 -17.39 13.65
C LEU A 108 -11.40 -18.22 12.58
N CYS A 109 -10.80 -18.37 11.39
CA CYS A 109 -11.33 -19.29 10.38
C CYS A 109 -11.13 -20.76 10.76
N GLU A 110 -9.99 -21.13 11.34
CA GLU A 110 -9.71 -22.47 11.82
C GLU A 110 -10.62 -22.86 12.99
N GLU A 111 -10.92 -21.91 13.88
CA GLU A 111 -11.88 -22.08 14.99
C GLU A 111 -13.35 -22.14 14.53
N GLY A 112 -13.62 -21.90 13.24
CA GLY A 112 -14.96 -21.93 12.68
C GLY A 112 -15.83 -20.73 13.03
N LYS A 113 -15.25 -19.62 13.48
CA LYS A 113 -15.95 -18.37 13.79
C LYS A 113 -16.17 -17.48 12.55
N LEU A 114 -15.21 -17.50 11.63
CA LEU A 114 -15.25 -16.74 10.38
C LEU A 114 -15.05 -17.67 9.18
N LYS A 115 -15.56 -17.24 8.03
CA LYS A 115 -15.33 -17.90 6.75
C LYS A 115 -14.84 -16.88 5.73
N ASN A 116 -13.77 -17.23 5.01
CA ASN A 116 -13.32 -16.45 3.87
C ASN A 116 -14.24 -16.72 2.66
N VAL A 117 -14.97 -15.71 2.24
CA VAL A 117 -15.87 -15.73 1.07
C VAL A 117 -15.28 -14.96 -0.12
N GLY A 118 -14.11 -14.37 0.05
CA GLY A 118 -13.41 -13.59 -0.95
C GLY A 118 -12.39 -14.38 -1.76
N LEU A 119 -11.70 -13.70 -2.64
CA LEU A 119 -10.62 -14.25 -3.46
C LEU A 119 -9.32 -14.41 -2.63
N PRO A 120 -8.41 -15.31 -3.02
CA PRO A 120 -7.13 -15.50 -2.31
C PRO A 120 -6.29 -14.23 -2.14
N LYS A 121 -6.33 -13.33 -3.15
CA LYS A 121 -5.62 -12.05 -3.11
C LYS A 121 -6.38 -10.93 -2.39
N GLN A 122 -7.70 -11.08 -2.26
CA GLN A 122 -8.60 -10.13 -1.59
C GLN A 122 -9.54 -10.89 -0.65
N PRO A 123 -9.04 -11.37 0.48
CA PRO A 123 -9.86 -12.13 1.42
C PRO A 123 -10.91 -11.24 2.07
N VAL A 124 -12.12 -11.77 2.14
CA VAL A 124 -13.28 -11.15 2.79
C VAL A 124 -13.87 -12.19 3.74
N TYR A 125 -14.00 -11.83 4.99
CA TYR A 125 -14.44 -12.75 6.04
C TYR A 125 -15.86 -12.41 6.50
N LYS A 126 -16.68 -13.45 6.64
CA LYS A 126 -18.03 -13.36 7.20
C LYS A 126 -18.15 -14.23 8.44
N PRO A 127 -18.96 -13.83 9.42
CA PRO A 127 -19.26 -14.67 10.57
C PRO A 127 -20.07 -15.88 10.16
N ILE A 128 -19.82 -17.00 10.79
CA ILE A 128 -20.56 -18.27 10.59
C ILE A 128 -20.94 -18.88 11.95
N ASN A 129 -21.81 -19.87 11.91
CA ASN A 129 -22.23 -20.65 13.10
C ASN A 129 -22.85 -19.81 14.24
N GLY A 130 -23.47 -18.66 13.91
CA GLY A 130 -24.07 -17.78 14.91
C GLY A 130 -23.11 -16.96 15.76
N TYR A 131 -21.82 -16.96 15.42
CA TYR A 131 -20.83 -16.08 16.05
C TYR A 131 -21.05 -14.61 15.67
N TYR A 132 -20.76 -13.71 16.62
CA TYR A 132 -20.84 -12.26 16.44
C TYR A 132 -22.23 -11.73 16.06
N VAL A 133 -23.28 -12.47 16.42
CA VAL A 133 -24.67 -12.01 16.28
C VAL A 133 -25.09 -11.31 17.58
N VAL A 134 -25.53 -10.06 17.45
CA VAL A 134 -26.19 -9.37 18.57
C VAL A 134 -27.63 -9.87 18.62
N ASN A 135 -27.96 -10.65 19.64
CA ASN A 135 -29.36 -10.95 19.93
C ASN A 135 -30.01 -9.66 20.43
N GLU A 136 -30.97 -9.16 19.68
CA GLU A 136 -31.86 -8.11 20.14
C GLU A 136 -32.69 -8.56 21.34
#